data_894e3c4446f35465c77001dfe5573993
#
_entry.id   894e3c4446f35465c77001dfe5573993
#
_cell.length_a   1.000
_cell.length_b   1.000
_cell.length_c   1.000
_cell.angle_alpha   90.00
_cell.angle_beta   90.00
_cell.angle_gamma   90.00
#
_symmetry.space_group_name_H-M   'P 1'
#
loop_
_entity.id
_entity.type
_entity.pdbx_description
1 polymer ?
#
loop_
_entity_poly.entity_id
_entity_poly.type
_entity_poly.pdbx_seq_one_letter_code
_entity_poly.pdbx_strand_id
1 'polypeptide(L)'
;MLTKKVMEEILARKPESRYKYFIRTVAAEEEVWGLADDEGWLLLEIEGEEGDALAVFPNPEFVEIFRKEGGFEEFRVEALDLYEFFEWLEDFEEQKMRIAVFPTPNFQSAVMRPEIVREDFEAEFAKEEG
;
A
#
# COMPACT_ATOMS: atom_id res chain seq x y z
N MET A 1 -1.84 15.88 11.18
CA MET A 1 -1.22 14.92 12.09
C MET A 1 -2.13 13.72 12.35
N LEU A 2 -1.57 12.54 12.30
CA LEU A 2 -2.34 11.32 12.53
C LEU A 2 -2.42 10.99 14.02
N THR A 3 -3.58 11.28 14.62
CA THR A 3 -3.84 10.90 16.00
C THR A 3 -4.31 9.44 16.04
N LYS A 4 -4.26 8.82 17.21
CA LYS A 4 -4.76 7.46 17.39
C LYS A 4 -6.22 7.35 16.95
N LYS A 5 -7.04 8.33 17.32
CA LYS A 5 -8.48 8.35 16.97
C LYS A 5 -8.68 8.43 15.45
N VAL A 6 -7.93 9.29 14.77
CA VAL A 6 -8.01 9.44 13.31
C VAL A 6 -7.56 8.15 12.62
N MET A 7 -6.49 7.53 13.11
CA MET A 7 -6.02 6.26 12.56
C MET A 7 -7.05 5.14 12.72
N GLU A 8 -7.70 5.05 13.87
CA GLU A 8 -8.76 4.06 14.11
C GLU A 8 -9.92 4.26 13.13
N GLU A 9 -10.31 5.52 12.90
CA GLU A 9 -11.37 5.85 11.95
C GLU A 9 -11.01 5.41 10.53
N ILE A 10 -9.79 5.71 10.09
CA ILE A 10 -9.35 5.35 8.75
C ILE A 10 -9.28 3.83 8.58
N LEU A 11 -8.75 3.13 9.58
CA LEU A 11 -8.67 1.66 9.55
C LEU A 11 -10.05 1.00 9.53
N ALA A 12 -11.07 1.66 10.08
CA ALA A 12 -12.44 1.15 10.09
C ALA A 12 -13.17 1.34 8.76
N ARG A 13 -12.60 2.11 7.83
CA ARG A 13 -13.21 2.35 6.52
C ARG A 13 -13.16 1.08 5.67
N LYS A 14 -14.04 1.01 4.68
CA LYS A 14 -14.05 -0.06 3.70
C LYS A 14 -12.75 -0.04 2.88
N PRO A 15 -12.32 -1.19 2.33
CA PRO A 15 -11.09 -1.23 1.52
C PRO A 15 -11.06 -0.20 0.37
N GLU A 16 -12.17 0.04 -0.30
CA GLU A 16 -12.24 1.04 -1.38
C GLU A 16 -11.95 2.44 -0.88
N SER A 17 -12.42 2.79 0.31
CA SER A 17 -12.19 4.09 0.91
C SER A 17 -10.73 4.24 1.34
N ARG A 18 -10.15 3.18 1.90
CA ARG A 18 -8.73 3.19 2.27
C ARG A 18 -7.83 3.26 1.04
N TYR A 19 -8.25 2.61 -0.06
CA TYR A 19 -7.53 2.69 -1.33
C TYR A 19 -7.46 4.14 -1.83
N LYS A 20 -8.58 4.85 -1.81
CA LYS A 20 -8.62 6.26 -2.22
C LYS A 20 -7.74 7.13 -1.32
N TYR A 21 -7.76 6.86 -0.03
CA TYR A 21 -6.89 7.55 0.92
C TYR A 21 -5.42 7.31 0.57
N PHE A 22 -5.07 6.06 0.25
CA PHE A 22 -3.70 5.70 -0.15
C PHE A 22 -3.26 6.49 -1.39
N ILE A 23 -4.06 6.46 -2.45
CA ILE A 23 -3.72 7.15 -3.71
C ILE A 23 -3.52 8.65 -3.46
N ARG A 24 -4.44 9.27 -2.74
CA ARG A 24 -4.39 10.71 -2.46
C ARG A 24 -3.18 11.09 -1.60
N THR A 25 -2.94 10.34 -0.54
CA THR A 25 -1.85 10.61 0.39
C THR A 25 -0.48 10.39 -0.26
N VAL A 26 -0.32 9.28 -0.96
CA VAL A 26 0.95 8.96 -1.62
C VAL A 26 1.24 9.94 -2.75
N ALA A 27 0.23 10.36 -3.50
CA ALA A 27 0.41 11.37 -4.55
C ALA A 27 0.93 12.69 -3.97
N ALA A 28 0.44 13.07 -2.79
CA ALA A 28 0.84 14.32 -2.13
C ALA A 28 2.24 14.22 -1.50
N GLU A 29 2.53 13.10 -0.86
CA GLU A 29 3.79 12.92 -0.11
C GLU A 29 4.92 12.35 -0.96
N GLU A 30 4.60 11.75 -2.10
CA GLU A 30 5.55 11.11 -3.03
C GLU A 30 6.35 9.96 -2.40
N GLU A 31 5.79 9.32 -1.38
CA GLU A 31 6.39 8.17 -0.73
C GLU A 31 5.37 7.05 -0.51
N VAL A 32 5.79 5.81 -0.79
CA VAL A 32 5.03 4.60 -0.52
C VAL A 32 5.72 3.89 0.64
N TRP A 33 4.94 3.39 1.59
CA TRP A 33 5.48 2.75 2.79
C TRP A 33 5.14 1.26 2.80
N GLY A 34 6.01 0.47 3.43
CA GLY A 34 5.80 -0.96 3.54
C GLY A 34 6.72 -1.59 4.56
N LEU A 35 6.77 -2.91 4.55
CA LEU A 35 7.61 -3.70 5.45
C LEU A 35 8.65 -4.46 4.63
N ALA A 36 9.86 -4.54 5.17
CA ALA A 36 10.95 -5.25 4.52
C ALA A 36 11.81 -6.00 5.53
N ASP A 37 12.48 -7.03 5.06
CA ASP A 37 13.53 -7.73 5.80
C ASP A 37 14.75 -7.87 4.88
N ASP A 38 15.71 -8.69 5.26
CA ASP A 38 16.93 -8.88 4.47
C ASP A 38 16.70 -9.51 3.11
N GLU A 39 15.55 -10.14 2.90
CA GLU A 39 15.19 -10.77 1.63
C GLU A 39 14.39 -9.85 0.71
N GLY A 40 13.89 -8.74 1.23
CA GLY A 40 13.13 -7.77 0.46
C GLY A 40 11.82 -7.36 1.11
N TRP A 41 10.95 -6.75 0.31
CA TRP A 41 9.66 -6.26 0.80
C TRP A 41 8.65 -7.39 1.00
N LEU A 42 7.77 -7.20 1.99
CA LEU A 42 6.76 -8.18 2.37
C LEU A 42 5.76 -8.42 1.24
N LEU A 43 5.63 -9.68 0.85
CA LEU A 43 4.62 -10.14 -0.09
C LEU A 43 3.60 -10.97 0.69
N LEU A 44 2.32 -10.74 0.41
CA LEU A 44 1.23 -11.48 1.04
C LEU A 44 0.62 -12.46 0.05
N GLU A 45 0.28 -13.66 0.55
CA GLU A 45 -0.52 -14.60 -0.23
C GLU A 45 -1.98 -14.18 -0.07
N ILE A 46 -2.68 -14.04 -1.19
CA ILE A 46 -4.08 -13.64 -1.18
C ILE A 46 -4.94 -14.86 -1.54
N GLU A 47 -5.86 -15.22 -0.66
CA GLU A 47 -6.77 -16.33 -0.87
C GLU A 47 -7.60 -16.11 -2.13
N GLY A 48 -7.64 -17.12 -3.00
CA GLY A 48 -8.40 -17.04 -4.23
C GLY A 48 -7.69 -16.36 -5.39
N GLU A 49 -6.49 -15.84 -5.18
CA GLU A 49 -5.69 -15.18 -6.22
C GLU A 49 -4.44 -15.99 -6.51
N GLU A 50 -3.99 -15.98 -7.77
CA GLU A 50 -2.71 -16.58 -8.14
C GLU A 50 -1.60 -15.57 -7.88
N GLY A 51 -0.52 -16.04 -7.28
CA GLY A 51 0.65 -15.22 -7.01
C GLY A 51 0.53 -14.41 -5.73
N ASP A 52 1.57 -13.64 -5.48
CA ASP A 52 1.68 -12.83 -4.28
C ASP A 52 1.27 -11.39 -4.53
N ALA A 53 0.97 -10.67 -3.46
CA ALA A 53 0.65 -9.26 -3.53
C ALA A 53 1.63 -8.48 -2.66
N LEU A 54 2.14 -7.36 -3.20
CA LEU A 54 3.00 -6.45 -2.44
C LEU A 54 2.14 -5.62 -1.50
N ALA A 55 2.45 -5.65 -0.19
CA ALA A 55 1.73 -4.86 0.80
C ALA A 55 2.27 -3.43 0.83
N VAL A 56 1.42 -2.44 0.60
CA VAL A 56 1.80 -1.03 0.57
C VAL A 56 0.86 -0.19 1.43
N PHE A 57 1.38 0.89 1.99
CA PHE A 57 0.67 1.72 2.95
C PHE A 57 0.92 3.21 2.65
N PRO A 58 -0.01 4.09 3.08
CA PRO A 58 0.14 5.53 2.83
C PRO A 58 1.07 6.24 3.82
N ASN A 59 1.22 5.71 5.04
CA ASN A 59 1.98 6.38 6.11
C ASN A 59 2.71 5.35 6.95
N PRO A 60 3.86 5.72 7.55
CA PRO A 60 4.61 4.77 8.38
C PRO A 60 3.87 4.35 9.64
N GLU A 61 3.00 5.20 10.17
CA GLU A 61 2.22 4.89 11.37
C GLU A 61 1.32 3.66 11.14
N PHE A 62 0.71 3.56 9.95
CA PHE A 62 -0.13 2.42 9.61
C PHE A 62 0.70 1.14 9.39
N VAL A 63 1.91 1.29 8.87
CA VAL A 63 2.82 0.15 8.73
C VAL A 63 3.17 -0.41 10.09
N GLU A 64 3.45 0.47 11.06
CA GLU A 64 3.81 0.05 12.42
C GLU A 64 2.66 -0.70 13.10
N ILE A 65 1.42 -0.24 12.93
CA ILE A 65 0.24 -0.94 13.46
C ILE A 65 0.14 -2.34 12.83
N PHE A 66 0.27 -2.43 11.52
CA PHE A 66 0.20 -3.71 10.82
C PHE A 66 1.33 -4.64 11.26
N ARG A 67 2.53 -4.10 11.43
CA ARG A 67 3.70 -4.87 11.86
C ARG A 67 3.48 -5.51 13.23
N LYS A 68 3.01 -4.73 14.18
CA LYS A 68 2.80 -5.21 15.55
C LYS A 68 1.58 -6.11 15.69
N GLU A 69 0.45 -5.69 15.16
CA GLU A 69 -0.80 -6.41 15.33
C GLU A 69 -0.98 -7.55 14.33
N GLY A 70 -0.33 -7.47 13.18
CA GLY A 70 -0.40 -8.50 12.14
C GLY A 70 0.61 -9.63 12.30
N GLY A 71 1.54 -9.50 13.24
CA GLY A 71 2.52 -10.56 13.49
C GLY A 71 3.79 -10.48 12.64
N PHE A 72 4.19 -9.29 12.21
CA PHE A 72 5.38 -9.09 11.37
C PHE A 72 6.47 -8.29 12.07
N GLU A 73 6.65 -8.54 13.37
CA GLU A 73 7.61 -7.76 14.17
C GLU A 73 9.07 -7.94 13.76
N GLU A 74 9.42 -9.02 13.06
CA GLU A 74 10.76 -9.23 12.52
C GLU A 74 11.05 -8.38 11.28
N PHE A 75 10.02 -7.77 10.68
CA PHE A 75 10.20 -6.85 9.55
C PHE A 75 10.40 -5.43 10.04
N ARG A 76 11.01 -4.59 9.21
CA ARG A 76 11.21 -3.17 9.51
C ARG A 76 10.36 -2.30 8.58
N VAL A 77 10.04 -1.10 9.03
CA VAL A 77 9.30 -0.12 8.23
C VAL A 77 10.26 0.47 7.19
N GLU A 78 9.84 0.47 5.94
CA GLU A 78 10.63 1.00 4.82
C GLU A 78 9.80 1.97 3.98
N ALA A 79 10.48 2.94 3.39
CA ALA A 79 9.89 3.89 2.45
C ALA A 79 10.45 3.65 1.05
N LEU A 80 9.63 3.95 0.05
CA LEU A 80 10.01 3.84 -1.35
C LEU A 80 9.52 5.10 -2.06
N ASP A 81 10.40 5.73 -2.83
CA ASP A 81 10.04 6.89 -3.62
C ASP A 81 8.92 6.53 -4.62
N LEU A 82 7.95 7.41 -4.81
CA LEU A 82 6.81 7.16 -5.69
C LEU A 82 7.22 6.83 -7.12
N TYR A 83 8.22 7.53 -7.65
CA TYR A 83 8.65 7.31 -9.04
C TYR A 83 9.36 5.96 -9.20
N GLU A 84 10.08 5.54 -8.18
CA GLU A 84 10.68 4.20 -8.14
C GLU A 84 9.58 3.14 -8.03
N PHE A 85 8.52 3.43 -7.27
CA PHE A 85 7.36 2.55 -7.18
C PHE A 85 6.70 2.34 -8.55
N PHE A 86 6.64 3.37 -9.38
CA PHE A 86 6.11 3.25 -10.74
C PHE A 86 6.93 2.27 -11.58
N GLU A 87 8.25 2.26 -11.42
CA GLU A 87 9.11 1.28 -12.09
C GLU A 87 8.80 -0.14 -11.60
N TRP A 88 8.58 -0.29 -10.30
CA TRP A 88 8.18 -1.58 -9.74
C TRP A 88 6.82 -2.05 -10.28
N LEU A 89 5.89 -1.13 -10.48
CA LEU A 89 4.57 -1.48 -11.02
C LEU A 89 4.69 -2.07 -12.43
N GLU A 90 5.59 -1.56 -13.25
CA GLU A 90 5.84 -2.12 -14.59
C GLU A 90 6.35 -3.56 -14.50
N ASP A 91 7.30 -3.82 -13.60
CA ASP A 91 7.84 -5.16 -13.39
C ASP A 91 6.77 -6.12 -12.87
N PHE A 92 5.94 -5.66 -11.94
CA PHE A 92 4.88 -6.48 -11.36
C PHE A 92 3.79 -6.80 -12.38
N GLU A 93 3.50 -5.88 -13.29
CA GLU A 93 2.55 -6.12 -14.38
C GLU A 93 3.02 -7.29 -15.24
N GLU A 94 4.32 -7.31 -15.59
CA GLU A 94 4.91 -8.41 -16.37
C GLU A 94 4.88 -9.73 -15.61
N GLN A 95 5.09 -9.69 -14.30
CA GLN A 95 5.11 -10.87 -13.44
C GLN A 95 3.73 -11.31 -12.98
N LYS A 96 2.70 -10.56 -13.35
CA LYS A 96 1.30 -10.80 -12.93
C LYS A 96 1.11 -10.78 -11.42
N MET A 97 1.89 -9.96 -10.74
CA MET A 97 1.75 -9.75 -9.30
C MET A 97 0.65 -8.72 -9.03
N ARG A 98 0.09 -8.79 -7.83
CA ARG A 98 -0.93 -7.84 -7.38
C ARG A 98 -0.34 -6.89 -6.34
N ILE A 99 -1.09 -5.83 -6.05
CA ILE A 99 -0.75 -4.89 -4.99
C ILE A 99 -1.83 -4.98 -3.92
N ALA A 100 -1.45 -5.30 -2.69
CA ALA A 100 -2.36 -5.30 -1.55
C ALA A 100 -2.28 -3.91 -0.92
N VAL A 101 -3.26 -3.07 -1.21
CA VAL A 101 -3.22 -1.67 -0.83
C VAL A 101 -3.85 -1.48 0.54
N PHE A 102 -3.03 -0.98 1.46
CA PHE A 102 -3.44 -0.59 2.81
C PHE A 102 -4.15 -1.73 3.56
N PRO A 103 -3.46 -2.88 3.76
CA PRO A 103 -4.07 -3.96 4.54
C PRO A 103 -4.22 -3.58 6.01
N THR A 104 -5.30 -4.10 6.63
CA THR A 104 -5.52 -3.95 8.07
C THR A 104 -4.87 -5.13 8.79
N PRO A 105 -4.70 -5.07 10.13
CA PRO A 105 -4.13 -6.20 10.88
C PRO A 105 -4.89 -7.52 10.73
N ASN A 106 -6.16 -7.49 10.34
CA ASN A 106 -6.93 -8.71 10.04
C ASN A 106 -6.93 -9.02 8.53
N PHE A 107 -5.97 -8.47 7.78
CA PHE A 107 -5.68 -8.78 6.38
C PHE A 107 -6.79 -8.43 5.40
N GLN A 108 -7.52 -7.35 5.65
CA GLN A 108 -8.48 -6.79 4.70
C GLN A 108 -7.81 -5.68 3.90
N SER A 109 -7.83 -5.79 2.58
CA SER A 109 -7.20 -4.79 1.71
C SER A 109 -7.88 -4.77 0.35
N ALA A 110 -7.66 -3.69 -0.39
CA ALA A 110 -7.98 -3.64 -1.81
C ALA A 110 -6.83 -4.31 -2.55
N VAL A 111 -7.10 -5.39 -3.26
CA VAL A 111 -6.09 -6.12 -4.03
C VAL A 111 -6.24 -5.69 -5.48
N MET A 112 -5.24 -4.98 -6.00
CA MET A 112 -5.32 -4.29 -7.28
C MET A 112 -4.26 -4.78 -8.25
N ARG A 113 -4.56 -4.66 -9.54
CA ARG A 113 -3.58 -4.89 -10.59
C ARG A 113 -2.64 -3.69 -10.65
N PRO A 114 -1.34 -3.90 -10.90
CA PRO A 114 -0.38 -2.79 -10.98
C PRO A 114 -0.76 -1.69 -11.97
N GLU A 115 -1.28 -2.06 -13.16
CA GLU A 115 -1.66 -1.09 -14.18
C GLU A 115 -2.83 -0.20 -13.73
N ILE A 116 -3.74 -0.73 -12.92
CA ILE A 116 -4.85 0.05 -12.38
C ILE A 116 -4.36 1.05 -11.33
N VAL A 117 -3.44 0.62 -10.47
CA VAL A 117 -2.84 1.51 -9.47
C VAL A 117 -2.16 2.70 -10.15
N ARG A 118 -1.40 2.43 -11.22
CA ARG A 118 -0.72 3.48 -11.99
C ARG A 118 -1.72 4.46 -12.61
N GLU A 119 -2.77 3.93 -13.25
CA GLU A 119 -3.82 4.77 -13.84
C GLU A 119 -4.48 5.67 -12.81
N ASP A 120 -4.73 5.15 -11.61
CA ASP A 120 -5.36 5.93 -10.55
C ASP A 120 -4.44 7.04 -10.03
N PHE A 121 -3.11 6.81 -9.98
CA PHE A 121 -2.15 7.87 -9.66
C PHE A 121 -2.14 8.94 -10.76
N GLU A 122 -2.14 8.52 -12.02
CA GLU A 122 -2.15 9.48 -13.15
C GLU A 122 -3.41 10.35 -13.10
N ALA A 123 -4.57 9.75 -12.77
CA ALA A 123 -5.81 10.49 -12.62
C ALA A 123 -5.75 11.48 -11.46
N GLU A 124 -5.10 11.10 -10.35
CA GLU A 124 -4.94 11.99 -9.20
C GLU A 124 -4.02 13.18 -9.51
N PHE A 125 -2.92 12.93 -10.23
CA PHE A 125 -2.03 14.00 -10.67
C PHE A 125 -2.75 14.97 -11.62
N ALA A 126 -3.59 14.46 -12.51
CA ALA A 126 -4.35 15.30 -13.44
C ALA A 126 -5.31 16.24 -12.70
N LYS A 127 -5.88 15.81 -11.59
CA LYS A 127 -6.75 16.65 -10.75
C LYS A 127 -5.97 17.80 -10.12
N GLU A 128 -4.73 17.55 -9.70
CA GLU A 128 -3.88 18.57 -9.07
C GLU A 128 -3.43 19.64 -10.07
N GLU A 129 -3.29 19.26 -11.34
CA GLU A 129 -2.89 20.19 -12.41
C GLU A 129 -4.08 21.00 -12.94
N GLY A 130 -5.27 20.49 -12.77
CA GLY A 130 -6.50 21.13 -13.22
C GLY A 130 -7.08 22.10 -12.24
#